data_4f26e4ef27657eb5cefdef82220f493c
#
_entry.id   4f26e4ef27657eb5cefdef82220f493c
#
_cell.length_a   1.000
_cell.length_b   1.000
_cell.length_c   1.000
_cell.angle_alpha   90.00
_cell.angle_beta   90.00
_cell.angle_gamma   90.00
#
_symmetry.space_group_name_H-M   'P 1'
#
loop_
_entity.id
_entity.type
_entity.pdbx_description
1 polymer ?
#
loop_
_entity_poly.entity_id
_entity_poly.type
_entity_poly.pdbx_seq_one_letter_code
_entity_poly.pdbx_strand_id
1 'polypeptide(L)'
;MDAVKLPVVETFQGAGIVSRELEEDTFFGRVGLFRNQPGDMLLKKADLVIAIGYDPIEYEARNWNAEISARIIVIDVAQAEIDTYFQPERELIGNIADTIDLLLPAVNGYVLPKASVDYLQNLKKNVVEDVKFDRNSKEGLVHPLDVIDVLQENTTDDMTVTVDVGSHYIWMARYFKSYEARHLLFSNGMQTLGVALPWAISAALVRPNTTVVSVSGDGGFLFSAQELETAVRLKLPIVHIIWNDGKYNMVEFQEEMKYGRSSGVDLVLLIL
;
A
#
# COMPACT_ATOMS: atom_id res chain seq x y z
N MET A 1 15.03 -1.79 -12.18
CA MET A 1 15.56 -1.34 -10.87
C MET A 1 16.97 -1.84 -10.61
N ASP A 2 17.24 -3.09 -10.80
CA ASP A 2 18.57 -3.67 -10.57
C ASP A 2 19.69 -2.97 -11.38
N ALA A 3 19.40 -2.60 -12.62
CA ALA A 3 20.38 -1.97 -13.51
C ALA A 3 20.82 -0.54 -13.10
N VAL A 4 20.00 0.21 -12.36
CA VAL A 4 20.25 1.65 -12.10
C VAL A 4 19.98 2.11 -10.67
N LYS A 5 19.47 1.25 -9.79
CA LYS A 5 19.19 1.52 -8.36
C LYS A 5 18.45 2.85 -8.11
N LEU A 6 17.47 3.17 -8.95
CA LEU A 6 16.64 4.35 -8.74
C LEU A 6 15.74 4.17 -7.51
N PRO A 7 15.49 5.24 -6.74
CA PRO A 7 14.54 5.16 -5.64
C PRO A 7 13.12 4.94 -6.16
N VAL A 8 12.37 4.08 -5.47
CA VAL A 8 11.03 3.67 -5.86
C VAL A 8 10.07 3.87 -4.69
N VAL A 9 8.88 4.33 -5.02
CA VAL A 9 7.69 4.31 -4.15
C VAL A 9 6.61 3.49 -4.84
N GLU A 10 5.78 2.83 -4.07
CA GLU A 10 4.60 2.11 -4.54
C GLU A 10 3.34 2.86 -4.13
N THR A 11 2.32 2.85 -4.99
CA THR A 11 0.94 3.05 -4.52
C THR A 11 0.48 1.80 -3.78
N PHE A 12 -0.68 1.82 -3.15
CA PHE A 12 -1.14 0.66 -2.39
C PHE A 12 -1.41 -0.55 -3.28
N GLN A 13 -1.97 -0.35 -4.48
CA GLN A 13 -2.20 -1.42 -5.45
C GLN A 13 -0.90 -1.84 -6.17
N GLY A 14 0.14 -1.02 -6.10
CA GLY A 14 1.48 -1.35 -6.58
C GLY A 14 2.28 -2.26 -5.63
N ALA A 15 1.68 -2.71 -4.52
CA ALA A 15 2.35 -3.54 -3.54
C ALA A 15 3.00 -4.79 -4.16
N GLY A 16 4.27 -5.02 -3.85
CA GLY A 16 5.04 -6.17 -4.30
C GLY A 16 5.76 -6.00 -5.64
N ILE A 17 5.83 -4.79 -6.19
CA ILE A 17 6.65 -4.54 -7.40
C ILE A 17 8.15 -4.45 -7.11
N VAL A 18 8.53 -4.23 -5.85
CA VAL A 18 9.93 -4.22 -5.42
C VAL A 18 10.27 -5.56 -4.78
N SER A 19 11.26 -6.26 -5.34
CA SER A 19 11.71 -7.54 -4.79
C SER A 19 12.48 -7.36 -3.48
N ARG A 20 12.56 -8.44 -2.69
CA ARG A 20 13.24 -8.47 -1.39
C ARG A 20 14.69 -8.00 -1.46
N GLU A 21 15.40 -8.38 -2.52
CA GLU A 21 16.81 -8.06 -2.72
C GLU A 21 17.04 -6.56 -2.97
N LEU A 22 16.04 -5.88 -3.51
CA LEU A 22 16.12 -4.46 -3.86
C LEU A 22 15.49 -3.53 -2.81
N GLU A 23 14.77 -4.09 -1.83
CA GLU A 23 14.05 -3.30 -0.83
C GLU A 23 14.96 -2.33 -0.09
N GLU A 24 16.08 -2.82 0.45
CA GLU A 24 16.97 -2.00 1.26
C GLU A 24 17.55 -0.82 0.47
N ASP A 25 17.93 -1.05 -0.79
CA ASP A 25 18.60 -0.03 -1.61
C ASP A 25 17.64 0.95 -2.25
N THR A 26 16.46 0.50 -2.70
CA THR A 26 15.63 1.26 -3.64
C THR A 26 14.25 1.64 -3.12
N PHE A 27 13.67 0.91 -2.17
CA PHE A 27 12.29 1.11 -1.73
C PHE A 27 12.16 2.16 -0.64
N PHE A 28 11.25 3.12 -0.83
CA PHE A 28 10.96 4.23 0.09
C PHE A 28 9.52 4.19 0.64
N GLY A 29 8.87 3.04 0.57
CA GLY A 29 7.54 2.79 1.14
C GLY A 29 6.40 3.02 0.17
N ARG A 30 5.20 2.70 0.66
CA ARG A 30 3.95 2.92 -0.07
C ARG A 30 3.39 4.28 0.26
N VAL A 31 2.95 4.99 -0.77
CA VAL A 31 2.32 6.32 -0.67
C VAL A 31 0.82 6.23 -0.94
N GLY A 32 0.05 7.13 -0.35
CA GLY A 32 -1.41 7.15 -0.51
C GLY A 32 -2.08 8.01 0.54
N LEU A 33 -2.29 7.50 1.73
CA LEU A 33 -2.93 8.22 2.82
C LEU A 33 -1.90 8.83 3.78
N PHE A 34 -2.21 10.03 4.31
CA PHE A 34 -1.44 10.72 5.36
C PHE A 34 -0.05 11.28 5.01
N ARG A 35 0.30 11.50 3.80
CA ARG A 35 1.40 12.35 3.26
C ARG A 35 2.65 12.59 4.13
N ASN A 36 2.98 11.72 5.05
CA ASN A 36 4.08 11.87 6.01
C ASN A 36 5.06 10.69 5.98
N GLN A 37 5.03 9.93 4.89
CA GLN A 37 5.91 8.80 4.70
C GLN A 37 7.19 9.23 3.97
N PRO A 38 8.24 8.42 4.02
CA PRO A 38 9.48 8.69 3.28
C PRO A 38 9.28 8.85 1.79
N GLY A 39 8.40 8.05 1.20
CA GLY A 39 8.01 8.17 -0.19
C GLY A 39 7.41 9.53 -0.53
N ASP A 40 6.60 10.12 0.36
CA ASP A 40 6.06 11.46 0.18
C ASP A 40 7.16 12.53 0.18
N MET A 41 8.13 12.39 1.07
CA MET A 41 9.27 13.32 1.15
C MET A 41 10.18 13.18 -0.07
N LEU A 42 10.35 11.94 -0.57
CA LEU A 42 11.09 11.67 -1.79
C LEU A 42 10.43 12.33 -3.00
N LEU A 43 9.13 12.10 -3.21
CA LEU A 43 8.38 12.67 -4.33
C LEU A 43 8.41 14.20 -4.34
N LYS A 44 8.28 14.86 -3.18
CA LYS A 44 8.37 16.32 -3.06
C LYS A 44 9.74 16.90 -3.45
N LYS A 45 10.79 16.08 -3.46
CA LYS A 45 12.16 16.50 -3.81
C LYS A 45 12.61 15.99 -5.19
N ALA A 46 11.81 15.16 -5.82
CA ALA A 46 12.12 14.64 -7.15
C ALA A 46 12.08 15.75 -8.19
N ASP A 47 13.11 15.84 -9.03
CA ASP A 47 13.15 16.68 -10.23
C ASP A 47 12.54 15.97 -11.45
N LEU A 48 12.51 14.63 -11.40
CA LEU A 48 11.88 13.77 -12.40
C LEU A 48 11.13 12.64 -11.70
N VAL A 49 9.89 12.43 -12.09
CA VAL A 49 9.05 11.29 -11.67
C VAL A 49 8.73 10.44 -12.90
N ILE A 50 9.06 9.16 -12.84
CA ILE A 50 8.63 8.17 -13.83
C ILE A 50 7.42 7.44 -13.23
N ALA A 51 6.24 7.77 -13.71
CA ALA A 51 4.97 7.16 -13.30
C ALA A 51 4.69 5.95 -14.18
N ILE A 52 4.65 4.76 -13.58
CA ILE A 52 4.49 3.48 -14.29
C ILE A 52 3.19 2.82 -13.84
N GLY A 53 2.20 2.69 -14.74
CA GLY A 53 0.90 2.13 -14.42
C GLY A 53 0.20 2.89 -13.27
N TYR A 54 0.37 4.20 -13.22
CA TYR A 54 -0.10 5.03 -12.12
C TYR A 54 -1.55 5.45 -12.31
N ASP A 55 -2.38 5.11 -11.33
CA ASP A 55 -3.76 5.57 -11.24
C ASP A 55 -3.87 6.76 -10.26
N PRO A 56 -4.22 7.97 -10.75
CA PRO A 56 -4.32 9.15 -9.89
C PRO A 56 -5.44 9.06 -8.83
N ILE A 57 -6.41 8.16 -8.98
CA ILE A 57 -7.45 7.91 -7.97
C ILE A 57 -6.84 7.35 -6.68
N GLU A 58 -5.75 6.58 -6.77
CA GLU A 58 -5.07 6.04 -5.60
C GLU A 58 -4.36 7.11 -4.79
N TYR A 59 -3.67 8.02 -5.45
CA TYR A 59 -2.89 9.07 -4.81
C TYR A 59 -2.78 10.28 -5.72
N GLU A 60 -3.71 11.22 -5.60
CA GLU A 60 -3.78 12.40 -6.45
C GLU A 60 -2.47 13.19 -6.52
N ALA A 61 -2.09 13.62 -7.71
CA ALA A 61 -0.83 14.35 -7.96
C ALA A 61 -0.71 15.65 -7.14
N ARG A 62 -1.83 16.32 -6.83
CA ARG A 62 -1.83 17.49 -5.92
C ARG A 62 -1.19 17.20 -4.55
N ASN A 63 -1.12 15.95 -4.13
CA ASN A 63 -0.57 15.56 -2.84
C ASN A 63 0.96 15.49 -2.85
N TRP A 64 1.56 15.14 -3.99
CA TRP A 64 3.00 14.95 -4.11
C TRP A 64 3.69 15.95 -5.06
N ASN A 65 2.97 16.58 -5.99
CA ASN A 65 3.47 17.57 -6.94
C ASN A 65 2.74 18.93 -6.82
N ALA A 66 2.38 19.34 -5.61
CA ALA A 66 1.64 20.60 -5.36
C ALA A 66 2.37 21.85 -5.88
N GLU A 67 3.71 21.82 -5.89
CA GLU A 67 4.55 22.94 -6.37
C GLU A 67 4.79 22.89 -7.90
N ILE A 68 4.29 21.85 -8.58
CA ILE A 68 4.45 21.63 -10.02
C ILE A 68 5.93 21.70 -10.43
N SER A 69 6.80 21.12 -9.62
CA SER A 69 8.25 21.21 -9.78
C SER A 69 8.86 19.99 -10.47
N ALA A 70 8.21 18.83 -10.41
CA ALA A 70 8.71 17.61 -11.01
C ALA A 70 8.38 17.54 -12.51
N ARG A 71 9.35 17.16 -13.33
CA ARG A 71 9.10 16.66 -14.69
C ARG A 71 8.47 15.28 -14.57
N ILE A 72 7.49 14.96 -15.43
CA ILE A 72 6.77 13.69 -15.35
C ILE A 72 6.91 12.95 -16.69
N ILE A 73 7.31 11.68 -16.60
CA ILE A 73 7.25 10.73 -17.71
C ILE A 73 6.27 9.64 -17.32
N VAL A 74 5.32 9.34 -18.19
CA VAL A 74 4.34 8.27 -17.98
C VAL A 74 4.69 7.07 -18.84
N ILE A 75 4.64 5.87 -18.26
CA ILE A 75 4.72 4.58 -18.95
C ILE A 75 3.43 3.83 -18.61
N ASP A 76 2.54 3.69 -19.58
CA ASP A 76 1.23 3.07 -19.33
C ASP A 76 0.65 2.44 -20.59
N VAL A 77 -0.41 1.67 -20.43
CA VAL A 77 -1.20 1.10 -21.54
C VAL A 77 -2.21 2.10 -22.11
N ALA A 78 -2.52 3.16 -21.38
CA ALA A 78 -3.46 4.21 -21.73
C ALA A 78 -2.86 5.60 -21.55
N GLN A 79 -3.45 6.61 -22.17
CA GLN A 79 -3.07 8.00 -21.99
C GLN A 79 -3.40 8.47 -20.56
N ALA A 80 -2.55 9.33 -20.03
CA ALA A 80 -2.72 9.89 -18.70
C ALA A 80 -3.95 10.81 -18.61
N GLU A 81 -4.64 10.74 -17.48
CA GLU A 81 -5.64 11.75 -17.11
C GLU A 81 -4.93 13.00 -16.61
N ILE A 82 -4.92 14.03 -17.45
CA ILE A 82 -4.19 15.27 -17.20
C ILE A 82 -4.99 16.19 -16.30
N ASP A 83 -4.33 16.70 -15.25
CA ASP A 83 -4.86 17.78 -14.41
C ASP A 83 -3.83 18.90 -14.21
N THR A 84 -4.12 19.86 -13.31
CA THR A 84 -3.21 20.97 -13.01
C THR A 84 -1.86 20.49 -12.47
N TYR A 85 -1.82 19.40 -11.69
CA TYR A 85 -0.66 18.91 -10.98
C TYR A 85 0.01 17.71 -11.68
N PHE A 86 -0.67 17.12 -12.66
CA PHE A 86 -0.22 15.96 -13.43
C PHE A 86 -0.21 16.26 -14.92
N GLN A 87 0.90 16.81 -15.40
CA GLN A 87 1.11 17.16 -16.80
C GLN A 87 2.37 16.46 -17.33
N PRO A 88 2.24 15.26 -17.88
CA PRO A 88 3.37 14.53 -18.40
C PRO A 88 4.11 15.28 -19.51
N GLU A 89 5.43 15.38 -19.40
CA GLU A 89 6.29 15.90 -20.48
C GLU A 89 6.37 14.90 -21.63
N ARG A 90 6.31 13.62 -21.30
CA ARG A 90 6.32 12.48 -22.23
C ARG A 90 5.42 11.38 -21.73
N GLU A 91 4.73 10.75 -22.67
CA GLU A 91 3.93 9.54 -22.45
C GLU A 91 4.45 8.43 -23.38
N LEU A 92 4.78 7.28 -22.81
CA LEU A 92 5.17 6.07 -23.50
C LEU A 92 4.01 5.07 -23.36
N ILE A 93 3.13 5.09 -24.36
CA ILE A 93 1.90 4.30 -24.34
C ILE A 93 2.11 2.97 -25.06
N GLY A 94 1.89 1.88 -24.34
CA GLY A 94 2.06 0.53 -24.86
C GLY A 94 2.10 -0.52 -23.75
N ASN A 95 2.56 -1.72 -24.08
CA ASN A 95 2.81 -2.72 -23.05
C ASN A 95 3.93 -2.23 -22.13
N ILE A 96 3.65 -2.16 -20.84
CA ILE A 96 4.57 -1.60 -19.83
C ILE A 96 5.89 -2.38 -19.78
N ALA A 97 5.81 -3.71 -19.77
CA ALA A 97 7.01 -4.56 -19.71
C ALA A 97 7.89 -4.37 -20.95
N ASP A 98 7.31 -4.44 -22.15
CA ASP A 98 8.03 -4.24 -23.40
C ASP A 98 8.67 -2.83 -23.47
N THR A 99 7.95 -1.82 -22.98
CA THR A 99 8.45 -0.43 -22.94
C THR A 99 9.64 -0.30 -22.00
N ILE A 100 9.58 -0.93 -20.83
CA ILE A 100 10.69 -0.94 -19.88
C ILE A 100 11.90 -1.65 -20.48
N ASP A 101 11.71 -2.81 -21.10
CA ASP A 101 12.79 -3.59 -21.73
C ASP A 101 13.49 -2.78 -22.83
N LEU A 102 12.75 -2.00 -23.60
CA LEU A 102 13.32 -1.10 -24.62
C LEU A 102 14.11 0.08 -24.02
N LEU A 103 13.74 0.54 -22.83
CA LEU A 103 14.43 1.65 -22.15
C LEU A 103 15.68 1.20 -21.40
N LEU A 104 15.75 -0.05 -20.92
CA LEU A 104 16.85 -0.55 -20.11
C LEU A 104 18.24 -0.29 -20.72
N PRO A 105 18.50 -0.51 -22.02
CA PRO A 105 19.81 -0.22 -22.61
C PRO A 105 20.20 1.27 -22.53
N ALA A 106 19.22 2.16 -22.60
CA ALA A 106 19.47 3.61 -22.59
C ALA A 106 19.79 4.15 -21.17
N VAL A 107 19.30 3.48 -20.13
CA VAL A 107 19.52 3.89 -18.74
C VAL A 107 20.64 3.08 -18.06
N ASN A 108 21.13 2.04 -18.70
CA ASN A 108 22.17 1.18 -18.16
C ASN A 108 23.44 1.97 -17.87
N GLY A 109 23.95 1.84 -16.64
CA GLY A 109 25.13 2.57 -16.19
C GLY A 109 24.84 4.01 -15.69
N TYR A 110 23.60 4.44 -15.64
CA TYR A 110 23.24 5.70 -14.99
C TYR A 110 23.59 5.64 -13.50
N VAL A 111 24.24 6.69 -13.00
CA VAL A 111 24.62 6.81 -11.60
C VAL A 111 23.96 8.06 -11.03
N LEU A 112 23.28 7.90 -9.91
CA LEU A 112 22.69 9.03 -9.20
C LEU A 112 23.79 10.02 -8.75
N PRO A 113 23.52 11.34 -8.83
CA PRO A 113 24.42 12.35 -8.26
C PRO A 113 24.67 12.08 -6.77
N LYS A 114 25.90 12.35 -6.30
CA LYS A 114 26.28 12.11 -4.89
C LYS A 114 25.31 12.79 -3.91
N ALA A 115 24.90 14.03 -4.17
CA ALA A 115 23.97 14.76 -3.32
C ALA A 115 22.60 14.04 -3.18
N SER A 116 22.13 13.39 -4.26
CA SER A 116 20.92 12.58 -4.23
C SER A 116 21.12 11.33 -3.39
N VAL A 117 22.26 10.64 -3.55
CA VAL A 117 22.58 9.45 -2.73
C VAL A 117 22.65 9.82 -1.24
N ASP A 118 23.34 10.90 -0.89
CA ASP A 118 23.45 11.37 0.50
C ASP A 118 22.06 11.71 1.08
N TYR A 119 21.19 12.34 0.29
CA TYR A 119 19.81 12.63 0.69
C TYR A 119 18.99 11.35 0.93
N LEU A 120 19.06 10.37 0.01
CA LEU A 120 18.35 9.11 0.12
C LEU A 120 18.78 8.32 1.35
N GLN A 121 20.08 8.26 1.64
CA GLN A 121 20.60 7.59 2.83
C GLN A 121 20.11 8.25 4.13
N ASN A 122 20.10 9.58 4.18
CA ASN A 122 19.56 10.32 5.33
C ASN A 122 18.06 10.10 5.49
N LEU A 123 17.31 10.07 4.39
CA LEU A 123 15.87 9.81 4.42
C LEU A 123 15.57 8.42 4.99
N LYS A 124 16.28 7.39 4.54
CA LYS A 124 16.12 6.01 5.07
C LYS A 124 16.46 5.91 6.55
N LYS A 125 17.53 6.55 6.98
CA LYS A 125 17.94 6.56 8.39
C LYS A 125 16.86 7.16 9.29
N ASN A 126 16.29 8.29 8.89
CA ASN A 126 15.23 8.95 9.64
C ASN A 126 13.97 8.07 9.76
N VAL A 127 13.63 7.33 8.70
CA VAL A 127 12.52 6.36 8.73
C VAL A 127 12.69 5.30 9.78
N VAL A 128 13.89 4.71 9.88
CA VAL A 128 14.18 3.67 10.88
C VAL A 128 14.12 4.24 12.31
N GLU A 129 14.46 5.50 12.49
CA GLU A 129 14.38 6.16 13.79
C GLU A 129 12.93 6.52 14.19
N ASP A 130 12.09 6.92 13.23
CA ASP A 130 10.67 7.23 13.47
C ASP A 130 9.81 6.01 13.80
N VAL A 131 10.25 4.81 13.43
CA VAL A 131 9.52 3.54 13.70
C VAL A 131 9.71 3.03 15.14
N LYS A 132 10.48 3.72 15.98
CA LYS A 132 10.57 3.38 17.42
C LYS A 132 9.31 3.81 18.16
N PHE A 133 8.19 3.18 17.84
CA PHE A 133 6.96 3.36 18.61
C PHE A 133 7.10 2.74 20.02
N ASP A 134 6.56 3.46 21.01
CA ASP A 134 6.27 2.83 22.28
C ASP A 134 5.14 1.80 22.09
N ARG A 135 5.52 0.52 22.07
CA ARG A 135 4.61 -0.61 21.88
C ARG A 135 3.85 -0.97 23.15
N ASN A 136 3.90 -0.14 24.19
CA ASN A 136 3.10 -0.34 25.39
C ASN A 136 1.62 -0.19 25.04
N SER A 137 0.94 -1.30 24.81
CA SER A 137 -0.51 -1.33 24.64
C SER A 137 -1.21 -1.16 25.99
N LYS A 138 -2.44 -0.65 25.97
CA LYS A 138 -3.31 -0.69 27.15
C LYS A 138 -3.54 -2.16 27.53
N GLU A 139 -3.66 -2.43 28.83
CA GLU A 139 -3.91 -3.77 29.33
C GLU A 139 -5.07 -4.47 28.59
N GLY A 140 -4.81 -5.67 28.08
CA GLY A 140 -5.77 -6.46 27.30
C GLY A 140 -5.91 -6.11 25.82
N LEU A 141 -5.12 -5.14 25.29
CA LEU A 141 -5.09 -4.80 23.88
C LEU A 141 -3.75 -5.21 23.25
N VAL A 142 -3.78 -5.51 21.96
CA VAL A 142 -2.57 -5.84 21.17
C VAL A 142 -2.18 -4.62 20.34
N HIS A 143 -0.89 -4.27 20.35
CA HIS A 143 -0.41 -3.18 19.51
C HIS A 143 -0.45 -3.57 18.02
N PRO A 144 -0.88 -2.67 17.10
CA PRO A 144 -0.94 -2.95 15.67
C PRO A 144 0.34 -3.54 15.05
N LEU A 145 1.50 -3.04 15.45
CA LEU A 145 2.78 -3.55 14.93
C LEU A 145 3.08 -4.98 15.40
N ASP A 146 2.61 -5.39 16.59
CA ASP A 146 2.81 -6.76 17.06
C ASP A 146 1.99 -7.75 16.23
N VAL A 147 0.78 -7.34 15.81
CA VAL A 147 -0.04 -8.13 14.87
C VAL A 147 0.65 -8.26 13.52
N ILE A 148 1.20 -7.15 13.00
CA ILE A 148 1.89 -7.14 11.71
C ILE A 148 3.17 -7.98 11.75
N ASP A 149 3.95 -7.89 12.82
CA ASP A 149 5.15 -8.70 12.98
C ASP A 149 4.81 -10.19 12.95
N VAL A 150 3.80 -10.62 13.73
CA VAL A 150 3.32 -12.00 13.73
C VAL A 150 2.81 -12.43 12.34
N LEU A 151 2.07 -11.57 11.66
CA LEU A 151 1.62 -11.85 10.30
C LEU A 151 2.80 -12.00 9.34
N GLN A 152 3.79 -11.10 9.41
CA GLN A 152 4.96 -11.13 8.56
C GLN A 152 5.81 -12.38 8.78
N GLU A 153 5.94 -12.85 10.04
CA GLU A 153 6.66 -14.07 10.39
C GLU A 153 5.97 -15.36 9.92
N ASN A 154 4.64 -15.32 9.77
CA ASN A 154 3.83 -16.49 9.43
C ASN A 154 3.30 -16.47 7.99
N THR A 155 3.67 -15.48 7.19
CA THR A 155 3.32 -15.41 5.76
C THR A 155 4.56 -15.61 4.90
N THR A 156 4.40 -16.36 3.81
CA THR A 156 5.42 -16.54 2.76
C THR A 156 5.08 -15.65 1.56
N ASP A 157 6.05 -15.41 0.67
CA ASP A 157 5.87 -14.48 -0.45
C ASP A 157 4.81 -14.97 -1.46
N ASP A 158 4.56 -16.30 -1.53
CA ASP A 158 3.54 -16.91 -2.38
C ASP A 158 2.11 -16.85 -1.80
N MET A 159 1.96 -16.51 -0.51
CA MET A 159 0.64 -16.31 0.09
C MET A 159 0.01 -15.00 -0.39
N THR A 160 -1.30 -15.00 -0.52
CA THR A 160 -2.05 -13.77 -0.80
C THR A 160 -2.62 -13.21 0.50
N VAL A 161 -2.38 -11.92 0.72
CA VAL A 161 -2.96 -11.16 1.84
C VAL A 161 -3.97 -10.16 1.29
N THR A 162 -5.21 -10.21 1.76
CA THR A 162 -6.27 -9.27 1.38
C THR A 162 -6.62 -8.38 2.57
N VAL A 163 -6.72 -7.08 2.36
CA VAL A 163 -6.90 -6.11 3.45
C VAL A 163 -8.13 -5.25 3.17
N ASP A 164 -9.05 -5.21 4.13
CA ASP A 164 -10.22 -4.37 4.08
C ASP A 164 -9.89 -2.90 4.43
N VAL A 165 -10.84 -2.02 4.21
CA VAL A 165 -10.71 -0.59 4.50
C VAL A 165 -10.98 -0.32 5.98
N GLY A 166 -10.14 0.51 6.60
CA GLY A 166 -10.22 0.89 8.03
C GLY A 166 -8.88 1.37 8.57
N SER A 167 -8.76 1.56 9.87
CA SER A 167 -7.49 1.96 10.50
C SER A 167 -6.39 0.90 10.31
N HIS A 168 -6.74 -0.39 10.39
CA HIS A 168 -5.83 -1.51 10.11
C HIS A 168 -5.24 -1.48 8.68
N TYR A 169 -6.00 -0.98 7.71
CA TYR A 169 -5.56 -0.79 6.33
C TYR A 169 -4.28 0.06 6.24
N ILE A 170 -4.22 1.16 7.02
CA ILE A 170 -3.07 2.06 7.03
C ILE A 170 -1.85 1.38 7.66
N TRP A 171 -2.07 0.66 8.76
CA TRP A 171 -1.02 -0.10 9.41
C TRP A 171 -0.45 -1.16 8.46
N MET A 172 -1.31 -1.95 7.80
CA MET A 172 -0.90 -2.96 6.83
C MET A 172 -0.19 -2.34 5.63
N ALA A 173 -0.71 -1.25 5.06
CA ALA A 173 -0.08 -0.60 3.91
C ALA A 173 1.31 -0.04 4.23
N ARG A 174 1.54 0.44 5.45
CA ARG A 174 2.81 1.04 5.84
C ARG A 174 3.87 0.05 6.27
N TYR A 175 3.47 -1.01 6.95
CA TYR A 175 4.42 -1.85 7.69
C TYR A 175 4.45 -3.30 7.23
N PHE A 176 3.37 -3.82 6.63
CA PHE A 176 3.39 -5.17 6.08
C PHE A 176 4.14 -5.20 4.74
N LYS A 177 5.17 -6.03 4.65
CA LYS A 177 6.01 -6.17 3.47
C LYS A 177 5.43 -7.21 2.51
N SER A 178 5.49 -6.92 1.22
CA SER A 178 5.12 -7.83 0.14
C SER A 178 6.14 -7.69 -0.98
N TYR A 179 6.55 -8.81 -1.56
CA TYR A 179 7.63 -8.88 -2.55
C TYR A 179 7.19 -9.52 -3.87
N GLU A 180 5.94 -9.96 -3.92
CA GLU A 180 5.34 -10.52 -5.11
C GLU A 180 4.13 -9.70 -5.54
N ALA A 181 4.09 -9.31 -6.81
CA ALA A 181 2.99 -8.52 -7.35
C ALA A 181 1.64 -9.26 -7.22
N ARG A 182 0.60 -8.52 -6.83
CA ARG A 182 -0.76 -9.07 -6.63
C ARG A 182 -0.88 -10.10 -5.51
N HIS A 183 0.04 -10.10 -4.53
CA HIS A 183 -0.04 -10.92 -3.33
C HIS A 183 -0.45 -10.13 -2.09
N LEU A 184 -0.40 -8.80 -2.13
CA LEU A 184 -0.99 -7.92 -1.11
C LEU A 184 -2.03 -7.02 -1.79
N LEU A 185 -3.30 -7.22 -1.44
CA LEU A 185 -4.43 -6.59 -2.13
C LEU A 185 -5.13 -5.58 -1.21
N PHE A 186 -5.21 -4.34 -1.68
CA PHE A 186 -5.89 -3.23 -1.04
C PHE A 186 -7.02 -2.69 -1.93
N SER A 187 -8.18 -2.39 -1.34
CA SER A 187 -9.23 -1.63 -2.02
C SER A 187 -8.90 -0.14 -1.95
N ASN A 188 -8.08 0.34 -2.87
CA ASN A 188 -7.81 1.77 -3.01
C ASN A 188 -8.65 2.37 -4.14
N GLY A 189 -8.79 3.68 -4.19
CA GLY A 189 -9.74 4.34 -5.09
C GLY A 189 -11.13 4.41 -4.48
N MET A 190 -12.00 3.45 -4.74
CA MET A 190 -13.38 3.45 -4.22
C MET A 190 -13.50 3.11 -2.73
N GLN A 191 -12.50 2.47 -2.15
CA GLN A 191 -12.39 2.16 -0.71
C GLN A 191 -13.65 1.50 -0.11
N THR A 192 -14.14 0.46 -0.76
CA THR A 192 -15.35 -0.26 -0.36
C THR A 192 -15.09 -1.15 0.87
N LEU A 193 -15.94 -1.05 1.90
CA LEU A 193 -15.92 -1.95 3.06
C LEU A 193 -16.39 -3.35 2.69
N GLY A 194 -15.87 -4.36 3.40
CA GLY A 194 -16.29 -5.76 3.27
C GLY A 194 -15.66 -6.50 2.09
N VAL A 195 -14.61 -5.97 1.47
CA VAL A 195 -14.00 -6.59 0.28
C VAL A 195 -12.96 -7.66 0.61
N ALA A 196 -12.35 -7.63 1.78
CA ALA A 196 -11.22 -8.52 2.08
C ALA A 196 -11.60 -10.01 2.01
N LEU A 197 -12.71 -10.42 2.61
CA LEU A 197 -13.14 -11.81 2.59
C LEU A 197 -13.56 -12.28 1.18
N PRO A 198 -14.38 -11.56 0.40
CA PRO A 198 -14.66 -11.91 -1.01
C PRO A 198 -13.40 -11.99 -1.88
N TRP A 199 -12.45 -11.10 -1.70
CA TRP A 199 -11.18 -11.17 -2.41
C TRP A 199 -10.33 -12.38 -1.99
N ALA A 200 -10.33 -12.72 -0.70
CA ALA A 200 -9.66 -13.92 -0.22
C ALA A 200 -10.26 -15.19 -0.83
N ILE A 201 -11.58 -15.27 -0.93
CA ILE A 201 -12.27 -16.37 -1.62
C ILE A 201 -11.82 -16.45 -3.09
N SER A 202 -11.81 -15.31 -3.78
CA SER A 202 -11.36 -15.25 -5.17
C SER A 202 -9.90 -15.65 -5.33
N ALA A 203 -9.02 -15.17 -4.43
CA ALA A 203 -7.60 -15.51 -4.44
C ALA A 203 -7.38 -17.02 -4.20
N ALA A 204 -8.09 -17.61 -3.23
CA ALA A 204 -8.00 -19.04 -2.94
C ALA A 204 -8.51 -19.93 -4.10
N LEU A 205 -9.49 -19.45 -4.89
CA LEU A 205 -9.94 -20.14 -6.08
C LEU A 205 -8.94 -20.06 -7.24
N VAL A 206 -8.27 -18.93 -7.40
CA VAL A 206 -7.27 -18.73 -8.46
C VAL A 206 -5.93 -19.37 -8.11
N ARG A 207 -5.59 -19.43 -6.80
CA ARG A 207 -4.35 -19.99 -6.26
C ARG A 207 -4.65 -21.14 -5.28
N PRO A 208 -5.16 -22.28 -5.74
CA PRO A 208 -5.74 -23.30 -4.86
C PRO A 208 -4.74 -24.02 -3.95
N ASN A 209 -3.44 -23.87 -4.20
CA ASN A 209 -2.38 -24.55 -3.46
C ASN A 209 -1.70 -23.65 -2.42
N THR A 210 -2.16 -22.43 -2.23
CA THR A 210 -1.58 -21.48 -1.29
C THR A 210 -2.60 -21.04 -0.25
N THR A 211 -2.15 -20.80 0.97
CA THR A 211 -2.99 -20.21 2.01
C THR A 211 -3.22 -18.73 1.70
N VAL A 212 -4.43 -18.27 1.93
CA VAL A 212 -4.80 -16.86 1.82
C VAL A 212 -5.07 -16.31 3.22
N VAL A 213 -4.48 -15.15 3.52
CA VAL A 213 -4.76 -14.41 4.75
C VAL A 213 -5.66 -13.24 4.41
N SER A 214 -6.72 -13.06 5.18
CA SER A 214 -7.68 -11.96 5.01
C SER A 214 -7.76 -11.15 6.29
N VAL A 215 -7.63 -9.83 6.20
CA VAL A 215 -7.68 -8.93 7.36
C VAL A 215 -8.81 -7.93 7.17
N SER A 216 -9.81 -7.98 8.05
CA SER A 216 -10.92 -7.03 8.09
C SER A 216 -10.99 -6.33 9.43
N GLY A 217 -11.42 -5.07 9.47
CA GLY A 217 -11.92 -4.48 10.69
C GLY A 217 -13.26 -5.11 11.09
N ASP A 218 -13.66 -4.96 12.34
CA ASP A 218 -14.97 -5.41 12.83
C ASP A 218 -16.14 -4.84 12.01
N GLY A 219 -16.10 -3.54 11.72
CA GLY A 219 -17.09 -2.89 10.86
C GLY A 219 -17.09 -3.42 9.42
N GLY A 220 -15.93 -3.58 8.81
CA GLY A 220 -15.80 -4.14 7.45
C GLY A 220 -16.28 -5.59 7.37
N PHE A 221 -15.98 -6.40 8.37
CA PHE A 221 -16.41 -7.78 8.46
C PHE A 221 -17.94 -7.94 8.40
N LEU A 222 -18.69 -7.04 9.04
CA LEU A 222 -20.16 -7.09 9.04
C LEU A 222 -20.77 -6.95 7.64
N PHE A 223 -20.07 -6.37 6.67
CA PHE A 223 -20.56 -6.23 5.29
C PHE A 223 -20.44 -7.52 4.47
N SER A 224 -19.61 -8.47 4.88
CA SER A 224 -19.38 -9.71 4.12
C SER A 224 -19.30 -10.97 4.98
N ALA A 225 -19.72 -10.91 6.24
CA ALA A 225 -19.68 -12.05 7.16
C ALA A 225 -20.40 -13.32 6.62
N GLN A 226 -21.48 -13.14 5.85
CA GLN A 226 -22.22 -14.23 5.21
C GLN A 226 -21.37 -15.04 4.21
N GLU A 227 -20.31 -14.45 3.66
CA GLU A 227 -19.38 -15.14 2.73
C GLU A 227 -18.51 -16.20 3.41
N LEU A 228 -18.51 -16.26 4.74
CA LEU A 228 -17.92 -17.40 5.47
C LEU A 228 -18.55 -18.72 5.06
N GLU A 229 -19.87 -18.73 4.79
CA GLU A 229 -20.56 -19.93 4.25
C GLU A 229 -19.90 -20.38 2.94
N THR A 230 -19.69 -19.45 2.02
CA THR A 230 -19.03 -19.74 0.72
C THR A 230 -17.64 -20.32 0.92
N ALA A 231 -16.83 -19.71 1.79
CA ALA A 231 -15.47 -20.18 2.08
C ALA A 231 -15.46 -21.59 2.67
N VAL A 232 -16.35 -21.87 3.64
CA VAL A 232 -16.46 -23.18 4.29
C VAL A 232 -17.00 -24.23 3.32
N ARG A 233 -18.07 -23.93 2.58
CA ARG A 233 -18.66 -24.85 1.62
C ARG A 233 -17.68 -25.27 0.53
N LEU A 234 -16.84 -24.33 0.08
CA LEU A 234 -15.80 -24.57 -0.91
C LEU A 234 -14.47 -25.11 -0.30
N LYS A 235 -14.41 -25.24 1.03
CA LYS A 235 -13.22 -25.73 1.77
C LYS A 235 -11.95 -24.97 1.42
N LEU A 236 -12.04 -23.64 1.34
CA LEU A 236 -10.91 -22.80 0.94
C LEU A 236 -9.90 -22.62 2.08
N PRO A 237 -8.59 -22.65 1.80
CA PRO A 237 -7.52 -22.48 2.79
C PRO A 237 -7.35 -21.00 3.16
N ILE A 238 -8.35 -20.40 3.82
CA ILE A 238 -8.37 -18.99 4.21
C ILE A 238 -8.21 -18.87 5.73
N VAL A 239 -7.29 -18.02 6.16
CA VAL A 239 -7.20 -17.52 7.53
C VAL A 239 -7.79 -16.12 7.54
N HIS A 240 -8.97 -15.95 8.15
CA HIS A 240 -9.63 -14.65 8.25
C HIS A 240 -9.43 -14.05 9.65
N ILE A 241 -8.82 -12.86 9.69
CA ILE A 241 -8.49 -12.13 10.92
C ILE A 241 -9.42 -10.93 11.03
N ILE A 242 -10.09 -10.80 12.17
CA ILE A 242 -10.92 -9.65 12.49
C ILE A 242 -10.14 -8.75 13.44
N TRP A 243 -9.79 -7.56 12.96
CA TRP A 243 -9.15 -6.50 13.72
C TRP A 243 -10.23 -5.68 14.43
N ASN A 244 -10.42 -6.00 15.71
CA ASN A 244 -11.54 -5.49 16.47
C ASN A 244 -11.10 -4.34 17.38
N ASP A 245 -11.57 -3.13 17.11
CA ASP A 245 -11.41 -1.95 17.96
C ASP A 245 -12.77 -1.38 18.45
N GLY A 246 -13.89 -2.01 18.07
CA GLY A 246 -15.25 -1.65 18.48
C GLY A 246 -15.80 -0.41 17.80
N LYS A 247 -15.20 0.03 16.69
CA LYS A 247 -15.54 1.30 16.07
C LYS A 247 -15.30 1.31 14.54
N TYR A 248 -16.00 2.25 13.88
CA TYR A 248 -15.54 2.76 12.58
C TYR A 248 -14.41 3.77 12.78
N ASN A 249 -13.27 3.31 13.26
CA ASN A 249 -12.16 4.13 13.77
C ASN A 249 -11.60 5.12 12.74
N MET A 250 -11.52 4.72 11.46
CA MET A 250 -11.09 5.63 10.39
C MET A 250 -12.05 6.81 10.22
N VAL A 251 -13.36 6.56 10.34
CA VAL A 251 -14.39 7.62 10.26
C VAL A 251 -14.30 8.52 11.48
N GLU A 252 -14.18 7.94 12.70
CA GLU A 252 -13.97 8.68 13.95
C GLU A 252 -12.80 9.65 13.81
N PHE A 253 -11.66 9.16 13.38
CA PHE A 253 -10.45 9.96 13.19
C PHE A 253 -10.65 11.11 12.20
N GLN A 254 -11.30 10.85 11.06
CA GLN A 254 -11.57 11.89 10.06
C GLN A 254 -12.56 12.94 10.55
N GLU A 255 -13.61 12.53 11.27
CA GLU A 255 -14.59 13.44 11.85
C GLU A 255 -13.96 14.30 12.96
N GLU A 256 -13.15 13.72 13.83
CA GLU A 256 -12.44 14.47 14.87
C GLU A 256 -11.47 15.48 14.28
N MET A 257 -10.69 15.10 13.26
CA MET A 257 -9.80 16.03 12.57
C MET A 257 -10.55 17.19 11.92
N LYS A 258 -11.73 16.93 11.35
CA LYS A 258 -12.46 17.92 10.55
C LYS A 258 -13.41 18.77 11.40
N TYR A 259 -14.06 18.16 12.41
CA TYR A 259 -15.15 18.76 13.16
C TYR A 259 -14.88 18.89 14.65
N GLY A 260 -13.76 18.33 15.16
CA GLY A 260 -13.43 18.28 16.59
C GLY A 260 -14.36 17.37 17.41
N ARG A 261 -15.13 16.53 16.76
CA ARG A 261 -16.04 15.55 17.37
C ARG A 261 -16.39 14.45 16.39
N SER A 262 -16.77 13.29 16.91
CA SER A 262 -17.31 12.18 16.13
C SER A 262 -18.73 11.80 16.57
N SER A 263 -19.46 11.07 15.73
CA SER A 263 -20.80 10.56 16.07
C SER A 263 -21.16 9.34 15.22
N GLY A 264 -21.87 8.36 15.84
CA GLY A 264 -22.36 7.17 15.15
C GLY A 264 -21.26 6.19 14.73
N VAL A 265 -20.09 6.28 15.33
CA VAL A 265 -18.91 5.47 14.98
C VAL A 265 -18.73 4.23 15.86
N ASP A 266 -19.37 4.20 17.02
CA ASP A 266 -19.27 3.07 17.95
C ASP A 266 -20.06 1.86 17.41
N LEU A 267 -19.40 0.71 17.40
CA LEU A 267 -20.04 -0.57 17.10
C LEU A 267 -20.42 -1.27 18.40
N VAL A 268 -21.67 -1.68 18.49
CA VAL A 268 -22.07 -2.58 19.57
C VAL A 268 -21.49 -3.94 19.24
N LEU A 269 -20.51 -4.37 20.04
CA LEU A 269 -19.86 -5.66 19.87
C LEU A 269 -20.91 -6.79 19.91
N LEU A 270 -21.15 -7.42 18.77
CA LEU A 270 -21.64 -8.77 18.75
C LEU A 270 -20.48 -9.65 19.24
N ILE A 271 -20.61 -10.20 20.43
CA ILE A 271 -19.71 -11.27 20.88
C ILE A 271 -20.02 -12.47 19.98
N LEU A 272 -19.13 -12.70 19.01
CA LEU A 272 -19.19 -13.88 18.14
C LEU A 272 -18.57 -15.08 18.86
#